data_65d6231d4ab846f57275263afff2662f
#
_entry.id   65d6231d4ab846f57275263afff2662f
#
_cell.length_a   1.000
_cell.length_b   1.000
_cell.length_c   1.000
_cell.angle_alpha   90.00
_cell.angle_beta   90.00
_cell.angle_gamma   90.00
#
_symmetry.space_group_name_H-M   'P 1'
#
loop_
_entity.id
_entity.type
_entity.pdbx_description
1 polymer ?
#
loop_
_entity_poly.entity_id
_entity_poly.type
_entity_poly.pdbx_seq_one_letter_code
_entity_poly.pdbx_strand_id
1 'polypeptide(L)'
;MSLAGLKLAILGSISHPTPPPGYGPWEQIAYNIAEGMLAQGIDVTLFATGNSRTNAKLVSTIPVGLNEDSALNGEVYTALHIVSLFERASEFDLIHNNFDWKPLMYARATTSPPMLTTIHGFSSPPILGAYYAGANRSFFCSISDSDRDPGLAYLGTAYNGIDPGEFTFVDQPGGYLVFLGRWH
;
A
#
# COMPACT_ATOMS: atom_id res chain seq x y z
N MET A 1 13.44 -13.29 16.31
CA MET A 1 14.35 -13.00 15.19
C MET A 1 14.38 -11.50 15.01
N SER A 2 15.57 -10.90 14.88
CA SER A 2 15.69 -9.48 14.52
C SER A 2 15.40 -9.34 13.01
N LEU A 3 14.59 -8.36 12.64
CA LEU A 3 14.35 -7.97 11.23
C LEU A 3 15.33 -6.89 10.77
N ALA A 4 16.28 -6.48 11.64
CA ALA A 4 17.25 -5.43 11.31
C ALA A 4 18.09 -5.84 10.09
N GLY A 5 18.18 -4.94 9.12
CA GLY A 5 18.90 -5.16 7.88
C GLY A 5 18.12 -5.86 6.76
N LEU A 6 16.86 -6.28 7.01
CA LEU A 6 15.95 -6.75 5.95
C LEU A 6 15.73 -5.61 4.96
N LYS A 7 15.84 -5.90 3.67
CA LYS A 7 15.56 -4.94 2.59
C LYS A 7 14.12 -5.10 2.11
N LEU A 8 13.29 -4.13 2.44
CA LEU A 8 11.86 -4.14 2.16
C LEU A 8 11.51 -3.12 1.07
N ALA A 9 10.90 -3.59 -0.03
CA ALA A 9 10.22 -2.72 -0.96
C ALA A 9 8.75 -2.57 -0.59
N ILE A 10 8.26 -1.35 -0.50
CA ILE A 10 6.82 -1.05 -0.32
C ILE A 10 6.31 -0.41 -1.59
N LEU A 11 5.38 -1.07 -2.28
CA LEU A 11 4.70 -0.54 -3.45
C LEU A 11 3.42 0.15 -3.00
N GLY A 12 3.44 1.49 -2.96
CA GLY A 12 2.31 2.34 -2.62
C GLY A 12 1.47 2.71 -3.84
N SER A 13 0.27 3.25 -3.60
CA SER A 13 -0.56 3.88 -4.62
C SER A 13 0.12 5.15 -5.18
N ILE A 14 -0.22 5.51 -6.40
CA ILE A 14 0.21 6.74 -7.08
C ILE A 14 -0.95 7.70 -7.37
N SER A 15 -2.09 7.51 -6.73
CA SER A 15 -3.24 8.41 -6.87
C SER A 15 -2.99 9.75 -6.20
N HIS A 16 -2.29 9.75 -5.08
CA HIS A 16 -1.89 10.90 -4.27
C HIS A 16 -0.45 10.77 -3.81
N PRO A 17 0.20 11.85 -3.31
CA PRO A 17 1.50 11.72 -2.64
C PRO A 17 1.37 10.91 -1.33
N THR A 18 2.48 10.36 -0.89
CA THR A 18 2.60 9.60 0.35
C THR A 18 3.44 10.39 1.37
N PRO A 19 2.90 10.83 2.55
CA PRO A 19 1.50 10.78 2.90
C PRO A 19 0.67 11.78 2.11
N PRO A 20 -0.65 11.57 1.99
CA PRO A 20 -1.51 12.51 1.27
C PRO A 20 -1.79 13.75 2.15
N PRO A 21 -1.95 14.95 1.57
CA PRO A 21 -2.26 16.16 2.33
C PRO A 21 -3.70 16.18 2.89
N GLY A 22 -4.53 15.23 2.49
CA GLY A 22 -5.91 15.11 2.90
C GLY A 22 -6.40 13.68 2.70
N TYR A 23 -7.33 13.46 1.78
CA TYR A 23 -7.84 12.12 1.49
C TYR A 23 -6.84 11.30 0.66
N GLY A 24 -6.61 10.07 1.05
CA GLY A 24 -5.71 9.09 0.41
C GLY A 24 -5.39 7.95 1.37
N PRO A 25 -6.39 7.11 1.72
CA PRO A 25 -6.21 6.10 2.78
C PRO A 25 -5.13 5.06 2.44
N TRP A 26 -4.96 4.70 1.19
CA TRP A 26 -3.94 3.72 0.80
C TRP A 26 -2.53 4.29 0.92
N GLU A 27 -2.34 5.53 0.50
CA GLU A 27 -1.08 6.26 0.62
C GLU A 27 -0.74 6.49 2.10
N GLN A 28 -1.73 6.83 2.94
CA GLN A 28 -1.52 7.00 4.38
C GLN A 28 -1.07 5.70 5.04
N ILE A 29 -1.70 4.58 4.70
CA ILE A 29 -1.31 3.28 5.25
C ILE A 29 0.09 2.86 4.76
N ALA A 30 0.41 3.07 3.47
CA ALA A 30 1.74 2.80 2.95
C ALA A 30 2.81 3.63 3.67
N TYR A 31 2.53 4.91 3.98
CA TYR A 31 3.37 5.77 4.78
C TYR A 31 3.60 5.22 6.18
N ASN A 32 2.50 4.90 6.90
CA ASN A 32 2.57 4.39 8.26
C ASN A 32 3.39 3.09 8.35
N ILE A 33 3.23 2.21 7.36
CA ILE A 33 4.02 0.97 7.27
C ILE A 33 5.50 1.30 7.02
N ALA A 34 5.80 2.20 6.09
CA ALA A 34 7.18 2.55 5.74
C ALA A 34 7.93 3.14 6.95
N GLU A 35 7.35 4.15 7.60
CA GLU A 35 7.96 4.80 8.76
C GLU A 35 8.05 3.85 9.97
N GLY A 36 7.02 3.02 10.20
CA GLY A 36 7.01 2.04 11.28
C GLY A 36 8.07 0.94 11.07
N MET A 37 8.31 0.49 9.86
CA MET A 37 9.34 -0.49 9.53
C MET A 37 10.74 0.10 9.65
N LEU A 38 10.93 1.36 9.21
CA LEU A 38 12.19 2.09 9.42
C LEU A 38 12.53 2.22 10.90
N ALA A 39 11.55 2.55 11.74
CA ALA A 39 11.74 2.65 13.19
C ALA A 39 12.18 1.34 13.85
N GLN A 40 11.92 0.20 13.20
CA GLN A 40 12.38 -1.12 13.62
C GLN A 40 13.73 -1.53 13.02
N GLY A 41 14.42 -0.64 12.30
CA GLY A 41 15.73 -0.88 11.71
C GLY A 41 15.72 -1.67 10.40
N ILE A 42 14.59 -1.71 9.70
CA ILE A 42 14.44 -2.32 8.38
C ILE A 42 14.89 -1.31 7.31
N ASP A 43 15.63 -1.76 6.29
CA ASP A 43 16.01 -0.92 5.14
C ASP A 43 14.85 -0.84 4.16
N VAL A 44 14.09 0.25 4.22
CA VAL A 44 12.85 0.43 3.45
C VAL A 44 13.10 1.28 2.20
N THR A 45 12.59 0.79 1.07
CA THR A 45 12.43 1.58 -0.16
C THR A 45 10.94 1.70 -0.47
N LEU A 46 10.43 2.92 -0.50
CA LEU A 46 9.04 3.23 -0.85
C LEU A 46 8.96 3.59 -2.33
N PHE A 47 8.11 2.88 -3.07
CA PHE A 47 7.71 3.21 -4.43
C PHE A 47 6.42 4.02 -4.37
N ALA A 48 6.49 5.31 -4.73
CA ALA A 48 5.39 6.26 -4.66
C ALA A 48 5.59 7.41 -5.66
N THR A 49 4.79 8.48 -5.56
CA THR A 49 4.94 9.67 -6.41
C THR A 49 6.17 10.49 -6.04
N GLY A 50 6.72 11.27 -6.98
CA GLY A 50 7.94 12.04 -6.77
C GLY A 50 7.80 13.17 -5.75
N ASN A 51 6.57 13.65 -5.52
CA ASN A 51 6.28 14.68 -4.49
C ASN A 51 5.91 14.06 -3.12
N SER A 52 6.05 12.74 -2.96
CA SER A 52 5.90 12.06 -1.66
C SER A 52 7.00 12.46 -0.68
N ARG A 53 6.71 12.34 0.62
CA ARG A 53 7.63 12.68 1.72
C ARG A 53 7.76 11.47 2.65
N THR A 54 8.97 10.97 2.83
CA THR A 54 9.27 9.82 3.68
C THR A 54 10.71 9.86 4.13
N ASN A 55 11.03 9.23 5.25
CA ASN A 55 12.41 8.96 5.67
C ASN A 55 12.99 7.71 4.99
N ALA A 56 12.16 6.90 4.31
CA ALA A 56 12.60 5.78 3.48
C ALA A 56 13.29 6.26 2.20
N LYS A 57 14.00 5.34 1.54
CA LYS A 57 14.45 5.59 0.16
C LYS A 57 13.21 5.70 -0.74
N LEU A 58 13.10 6.80 -1.50
CA LEU A 58 11.98 7.01 -2.43
C LEU A 58 12.37 6.65 -3.85
N VAL A 59 11.54 5.86 -4.51
CA VAL A 59 11.61 5.57 -5.95
C VAL A 59 10.31 6.03 -6.59
N SER A 60 10.43 6.80 -7.67
CA SER A 60 9.26 7.33 -8.38
C SER A 60 9.43 7.28 -9.88
N THR A 61 8.34 6.98 -10.57
CA THR A 61 8.18 7.04 -12.03
C THR A 61 7.18 8.09 -12.48
N ILE A 62 6.54 8.77 -11.52
CA ILE A 62 5.52 9.79 -11.75
C ILE A 62 5.81 11.00 -10.84
N PRO A 63 5.83 12.23 -11.37
CA PRO A 63 6.26 13.40 -10.59
C PRO A 63 5.27 13.76 -9.46
N VAL A 64 3.98 13.66 -9.72
CA VAL A 64 2.87 14.00 -8.79
C VAL A 64 1.78 12.93 -8.84
N GLY A 65 0.83 12.97 -7.91
CA GLY A 65 -0.28 12.02 -7.89
C GLY A 65 -1.19 12.14 -9.11
N LEU A 66 -1.73 11.01 -9.58
CA LEU A 66 -2.65 10.97 -10.74
C LEU A 66 -3.89 11.86 -10.56
N ASN A 67 -4.31 12.09 -9.31
CA ASN A 67 -5.44 12.97 -9.01
C ASN A 67 -5.06 14.45 -8.93
N GLU A 68 -3.77 14.78 -9.02
CA GLU A 68 -3.25 16.15 -8.97
C GLU A 68 -3.01 16.73 -10.37
N ASP A 69 -2.85 15.87 -11.39
CA ASP A 69 -2.63 16.31 -12.77
C ASP A 69 -3.39 15.40 -13.75
N SER A 70 -4.47 15.94 -14.31
CA SER A 70 -5.32 15.23 -15.27
C SER A 70 -4.67 14.97 -16.64
N ALA A 71 -3.50 15.56 -16.93
CA ALA A 71 -2.74 15.27 -18.15
C ALA A 71 -1.96 13.94 -18.05
N LEU A 72 -1.80 13.40 -16.85
CA LEU A 72 -1.10 12.13 -16.65
C LEU A 72 -1.99 10.95 -17.07
N ASN A 73 -1.45 10.06 -17.90
CA ASN A 73 -2.15 8.83 -18.28
C ASN A 73 -2.02 7.77 -17.18
N GLY A 74 -3.11 7.53 -16.44
CA GLY A 74 -3.12 6.62 -15.30
C GLY A 74 -2.75 5.17 -15.63
N GLU A 75 -3.11 4.67 -16.82
CA GLU A 75 -2.73 3.30 -17.23
C GLU A 75 -1.24 3.19 -17.48
N VAL A 76 -0.68 4.15 -18.22
CA VAL A 76 0.76 4.19 -18.53
C VAL A 76 1.58 4.30 -17.25
N TYR A 77 1.29 5.28 -16.40
CA TYR A 77 2.06 5.48 -15.17
C TYR A 77 1.89 4.35 -14.16
N THR A 78 0.71 3.73 -14.09
CA THR A 78 0.50 2.51 -13.29
C THR A 78 1.42 1.38 -13.77
N ALA A 79 1.50 1.14 -15.07
CA ALA A 79 2.36 0.11 -15.63
C ALA A 79 3.84 0.40 -15.34
N LEU A 80 4.30 1.63 -15.62
CA LEU A 80 5.67 2.06 -15.36
C LEU A 80 6.04 1.95 -13.87
N HIS A 81 5.14 2.33 -12.98
CA HIS A 81 5.33 2.25 -11.54
C HIS A 81 5.54 0.81 -11.07
N ILE A 82 4.70 -0.11 -11.52
CA ILE A 82 4.81 -1.53 -11.16
C ILE A 82 6.09 -2.13 -11.77
N VAL A 83 6.38 -1.86 -13.06
CA VAL A 83 7.57 -2.37 -13.74
C VAL A 83 8.83 -1.90 -13.03
N SER A 84 8.91 -0.63 -12.60
CA SER A 84 10.08 -0.09 -11.91
C SER A 84 10.44 -0.85 -10.62
N LEU A 85 9.44 -1.39 -9.91
CA LEU A 85 9.68 -2.27 -8.78
C LEU A 85 10.27 -3.61 -9.23
N PHE A 86 9.66 -4.25 -10.24
CA PHE A 86 10.09 -5.59 -10.66
C PHE A 86 11.46 -5.60 -11.35
N GLU A 87 11.85 -4.53 -12.03
CA GLU A 87 13.20 -4.33 -12.57
C GLU A 87 14.27 -4.30 -11.46
N ARG A 88 13.89 -3.87 -10.26
CA ARG A 88 14.75 -3.78 -9.09
C ARG A 88 14.48 -4.88 -8.05
N ALA A 89 13.65 -5.86 -8.36
CA ALA A 89 13.18 -6.86 -7.40
C ALA A 89 14.32 -7.61 -6.69
N SER A 90 15.45 -7.85 -7.38
CA SER A 90 16.63 -8.51 -6.80
C SER A 90 17.36 -7.69 -5.72
N GLU A 91 17.03 -6.41 -5.57
CA GLU A 91 17.61 -5.57 -4.52
C GLU A 91 16.96 -5.81 -3.14
N PHE A 92 15.82 -6.52 -3.09
CA PHE A 92 14.97 -6.67 -1.93
C PHE A 92 14.85 -8.12 -1.46
N ASP A 93 14.64 -8.29 -0.15
CA ASP A 93 14.36 -9.60 0.46
C ASP A 93 12.84 -9.87 0.51
N LEU A 94 12.03 -8.82 0.54
CA LEU A 94 10.57 -8.87 0.59
C LEU A 94 9.96 -7.68 -0.16
N ILE A 95 8.87 -7.93 -0.86
CA ILE A 95 8.01 -6.91 -1.46
C ILE A 95 6.70 -6.85 -0.65
N HIS A 96 6.32 -5.65 -0.18
CA HIS A 96 5.01 -5.40 0.40
C HIS A 96 4.15 -4.61 -0.57
N ASN A 97 3.19 -5.28 -1.19
CA ASN A 97 2.28 -4.69 -2.15
C ASN A 97 1.07 -4.05 -1.42
N ASN A 98 0.97 -2.74 -1.50
CA ASN A 98 -0.18 -1.92 -1.06
C ASN A 98 -0.88 -1.26 -2.25
N PHE A 99 -0.67 -1.77 -3.48
CA PHE A 99 -1.16 -1.20 -4.74
C PHE A 99 -2.31 -2.00 -5.38
N ASP A 100 -3.02 -2.84 -4.60
CA ASP A 100 -4.11 -3.66 -5.12
C ASP A 100 -3.63 -4.90 -5.93
N TRP A 101 -4.44 -5.40 -6.85
CA TRP A 101 -4.26 -6.67 -7.57
C TRP A 101 -3.26 -6.62 -8.73
N LYS A 102 -3.06 -5.45 -9.35
CA LYS A 102 -2.25 -5.34 -10.58
C LYS A 102 -0.83 -5.89 -10.45
N PRO A 103 -0.08 -5.62 -9.36
CA PRO A 103 1.27 -6.17 -9.18
C PRO A 103 1.32 -7.70 -9.15
N LEU A 104 0.24 -8.36 -8.75
CA LEU A 104 0.16 -9.82 -8.77
C LEU A 104 0.33 -10.40 -10.17
N MET A 105 -0.18 -9.70 -11.19
CA MET A 105 -0.07 -10.13 -12.58
C MET A 105 1.38 -10.05 -13.09
N TYR A 106 2.12 -9.02 -12.67
CA TYR A 106 3.54 -8.88 -12.99
C TYR A 106 4.39 -9.93 -12.25
N ALA A 107 4.10 -10.17 -10.96
CA ALA A 107 4.77 -11.22 -10.18
C ALA A 107 4.63 -12.61 -10.78
N ARG A 108 3.56 -12.89 -11.54
CA ARG A 108 3.38 -14.16 -12.25
C ARG A 108 4.33 -14.32 -13.43
N ALA A 109 4.70 -13.23 -14.08
CA ALA A 109 5.54 -13.21 -15.28
C ALA A 109 7.03 -13.09 -14.98
N THR A 110 7.41 -12.80 -13.73
CA THR A 110 8.78 -12.50 -13.33
C THR A 110 9.25 -13.36 -12.17
N THR A 111 10.57 -13.50 -12.01
CA THR A 111 11.16 -13.99 -10.77
C THR A 111 11.29 -12.82 -9.80
N SER A 112 10.69 -12.95 -8.63
CA SER A 112 10.72 -11.92 -7.59
C SER A 112 10.93 -12.55 -6.22
N PRO A 113 11.41 -11.77 -5.22
CA PRO A 113 11.41 -12.22 -3.83
C PRO A 113 9.96 -12.50 -3.35
N PRO A 114 9.79 -13.10 -2.16
CA PRO A 114 8.48 -13.24 -1.57
C PRO A 114 7.71 -11.91 -1.58
N MET A 115 6.41 -11.97 -1.84
CA MET A 115 5.54 -10.80 -1.82
C MET A 115 4.44 -10.99 -0.78
N LEU A 116 4.18 -9.95 0.00
CA LEU A 116 3.00 -9.80 0.86
C LEU A 116 2.09 -8.77 0.22
N THR A 117 0.84 -9.09 0.02
CA THR A 117 -0.18 -8.13 -0.45
C THR A 117 -1.16 -7.85 0.67
N THR A 118 -1.27 -6.58 1.06
CA THR A 118 -2.36 -6.11 1.91
C THR A 118 -3.57 -5.85 1.04
N ILE A 119 -4.66 -6.55 1.32
CA ILE A 119 -5.95 -6.35 0.65
C ILE A 119 -6.74 -5.31 1.43
N HIS A 120 -6.92 -4.12 0.83
CA HIS A 120 -7.64 -2.99 1.41
C HIS A 120 -9.16 -3.04 1.14
N GLY A 121 -9.65 -4.15 0.63
CA GLY A 121 -11.03 -4.38 0.22
C GLY A 121 -11.12 -4.74 -1.26
N PHE A 122 -12.28 -5.17 -1.67
CA PHE A 122 -12.56 -5.54 -3.07
C PHE A 122 -13.41 -4.46 -3.71
N SER A 123 -12.82 -3.67 -4.60
CA SER A 123 -13.52 -2.56 -5.28
C SER A 123 -14.60 -3.04 -6.26
N SER A 124 -14.50 -4.29 -6.72
CA SER A 124 -15.51 -4.91 -7.57
C SER A 124 -15.36 -6.44 -7.58
N PRO A 125 -16.44 -7.24 -7.75
CA PRO A 125 -16.34 -8.69 -7.81
C PRO A 125 -15.35 -9.24 -8.86
N PRO A 126 -15.21 -8.66 -10.07
CA PRO A 126 -14.27 -9.16 -11.07
C PRO A 126 -12.80 -9.18 -10.64
N ILE A 127 -12.37 -8.33 -9.70
CA ILE A 127 -10.96 -8.30 -9.27
C ILE A 127 -10.56 -9.53 -8.46
N LEU A 128 -11.51 -10.24 -7.86
CA LEU A 128 -11.24 -11.51 -7.18
C LEU A 128 -10.55 -12.53 -8.09
N GLY A 129 -10.92 -12.56 -9.37
CA GLY A 129 -10.23 -13.40 -10.36
C GLY A 129 -8.72 -13.14 -10.46
N ALA A 130 -8.30 -11.88 -10.31
CA ALA A 130 -6.87 -11.53 -10.30
C ALA A 130 -6.19 -11.97 -9.02
N TYR A 131 -6.85 -11.83 -7.85
CA TYR A 131 -6.31 -12.33 -6.58
C TYR A 131 -6.16 -13.86 -6.59
N TYR A 132 -7.17 -14.60 -7.05
CA TYR A 132 -7.06 -16.05 -7.20
C TYR A 132 -5.94 -16.46 -8.16
N ALA A 133 -5.83 -15.78 -9.30
CA ALA A 133 -4.78 -16.04 -10.26
C ALA A 133 -3.38 -15.75 -9.70
N GLY A 134 -3.24 -14.75 -8.81
CA GLY A 134 -1.98 -14.36 -8.18
C GLY A 134 -1.66 -15.07 -6.85
N ALA A 135 -2.56 -15.92 -6.35
CA ALA A 135 -2.46 -16.50 -5.00
C ALA A 135 -1.22 -17.37 -4.76
N ASN A 136 -0.62 -17.93 -5.80
CA ASN A 136 0.63 -18.69 -5.71
C ASN A 136 1.89 -17.83 -5.76
N ARG A 137 1.76 -16.51 -5.89
CA ARG A 137 2.86 -15.54 -6.02
C ARG A 137 2.92 -14.52 -4.90
N SER A 138 1.93 -14.52 -4.01
CA SER A 138 1.87 -13.59 -2.89
C SER A 138 1.20 -14.24 -1.69
N PHE A 139 1.66 -13.84 -0.52
CA PHE A 139 0.93 -14.02 0.73
C PHE A 139 -0.08 -12.88 0.88
N PHE A 140 -1.21 -13.12 1.51
CA PHE A 140 -2.24 -12.11 1.72
C PHE A 140 -2.39 -11.73 3.19
N CYS A 141 -2.61 -10.45 3.44
CA CYS A 141 -3.03 -9.90 4.71
C CYS A 141 -4.31 -9.07 4.47
N SER A 142 -5.31 -9.24 5.33
CA SER A 142 -6.53 -8.41 5.31
C SER A 142 -6.40 -7.25 6.29
N ILE A 143 -7.15 -6.17 6.05
CA ILE A 143 -7.27 -5.05 7.00
C ILE A 143 -8.44 -5.23 7.96
N SER A 144 -9.30 -6.22 7.73
CA SER A 144 -10.46 -6.55 8.57
C SER A 144 -10.85 -8.01 8.35
N ASP A 145 -11.42 -8.66 9.36
CA ASP A 145 -11.91 -10.01 9.23
C ASP A 145 -13.21 -10.08 8.40
N SER A 146 -13.98 -8.99 8.39
CA SER A 146 -15.24 -8.90 7.64
C SER A 146 -15.04 -8.80 6.12
N ASP A 147 -13.87 -8.35 5.66
CA ASP A 147 -13.55 -8.17 4.24
C ASP A 147 -12.81 -9.35 3.62
N ARG A 148 -12.68 -10.46 4.36
CA ARG A 148 -12.00 -11.64 3.84
C ARG A 148 -12.87 -12.39 2.84
N ASP A 149 -12.33 -12.69 1.68
CA ASP A 149 -12.90 -13.67 0.76
C ASP A 149 -12.51 -15.09 1.21
N PRO A 150 -13.46 -16.01 1.41
CA PRO A 150 -13.20 -17.35 1.94
C PRO A 150 -12.36 -18.24 1.01
N GLY A 151 -12.24 -17.89 -0.26
CA GLY A 151 -11.42 -18.63 -1.24
C GLY A 151 -9.94 -18.22 -1.25
N LEU A 152 -9.55 -17.20 -0.47
CA LEU A 152 -8.16 -16.76 -0.37
C LEU A 152 -7.55 -17.18 0.98
N ALA A 153 -6.28 -17.62 0.93
CA ALA A 153 -5.51 -17.94 2.13
C ALA A 153 -4.81 -16.70 2.67
N TYR A 154 -5.15 -16.28 3.88
CA TYR A 154 -4.55 -15.12 4.55
C TYR A 154 -3.55 -15.56 5.62
N LEU A 155 -2.42 -14.86 5.73
CA LEU A 155 -1.50 -15.01 6.86
C LEU A 155 -2.12 -14.48 8.16
N GLY A 156 -2.93 -13.42 8.04
CA GLY A 156 -3.57 -12.79 9.19
C GLY A 156 -4.38 -11.56 8.80
N THR A 157 -4.92 -10.89 9.82
CA THR A 157 -5.55 -9.57 9.72
C THR A 157 -4.70 -8.57 10.46
N ALA A 158 -4.33 -7.47 9.78
CA ALA A 158 -3.71 -6.31 10.39
C ALA A 158 -4.65 -5.11 10.21
N TYR A 159 -5.37 -4.77 11.29
CA TYR A 159 -6.26 -3.61 11.27
C TYR A 159 -5.46 -2.33 11.07
N ASN A 160 -5.99 -1.43 10.25
CA ASN A 160 -5.38 -0.12 10.04
C ASN A 160 -5.33 0.66 11.36
N GLY A 161 -4.15 1.15 11.70
CA GLY A 161 -3.91 1.99 12.87
C GLY A 161 -3.92 3.48 12.51
N ILE A 162 -4.08 4.29 13.54
CA ILE A 162 -3.86 5.74 13.51
C ILE A 162 -2.82 6.08 14.59
N ASP A 163 -2.10 7.19 14.42
CA ASP A 163 -1.29 7.74 15.50
C ASP A 163 -2.18 8.56 16.45
N PRO A 164 -2.41 8.10 17.70
CA PRO A 164 -3.22 8.87 18.66
C PRO A 164 -2.64 10.25 18.98
N GLY A 165 -1.33 10.45 18.76
CA GLY A 165 -0.66 11.73 18.98
C GLY A 165 -1.08 12.83 18.00
N GLU A 166 -1.63 12.44 16.84
CA GLU A 166 -2.17 13.39 15.85
C GLU A 166 -3.59 13.91 16.20
N PHE A 167 -4.23 13.34 17.24
CA PHE A 167 -5.61 13.66 17.60
C PHE A 167 -5.66 14.22 19.01
N THR A 168 -6.29 15.39 19.17
CA THR A 168 -6.57 15.94 20.50
C THR A 168 -7.78 15.21 21.09
N PHE A 169 -7.56 14.50 22.19
CA PHE A 169 -8.67 13.90 22.93
C PHE A 169 -9.46 15.01 23.66
N VAL A 170 -10.78 15.02 23.49
CA VAL A 170 -11.70 15.92 24.16
C VAL A 170 -12.76 15.07 24.86
N ASP A 171 -12.79 15.13 26.20
CA ASP A 171 -13.71 14.35 27.04
C ASP A 171 -15.07 15.01 27.24
N GLN A 172 -15.24 16.26 26.77
CA GLN A 172 -16.48 17.00 26.84
C GLN A 172 -17.30 16.84 25.58
N PRO A 173 -18.60 16.52 25.67
CA PRO A 173 -19.45 16.40 24.51
C PRO A 173 -19.60 17.73 23.79
N GLY A 174 -19.41 17.74 22.48
CA GLY A 174 -19.77 18.88 21.63
C GLY A 174 -21.27 18.96 21.38
N GLY A 175 -21.77 20.13 21.00
CA GLY A 175 -23.16 20.33 20.61
C GLY A 175 -23.49 19.91 19.17
N TYR A 176 -22.78 18.91 18.61
CA TYR A 176 -22.91 18.49 17.19
C TYR A 176 -22.92 16.97 17.07
N LEU A 177 -23.48 16.50 15.93
CA LEU A 177 -23.40 15.11 15.52
C LEU A 177 -22.28 14.94 14.50
N VAL A 178 -21.52 13.83 14.63
CA VAL A 178 -20.44 13.47 13.70
C VAL A 178 -20.84 12.21 12.95
N PHE A 179 -20.69 12.24 11.61
CA PHE A 179 -20.67 11.07 10.77
C PHE A 179 -19.28 10.91 10.18
N LEU A 180 -18.64 9.77 10.44
CA LEU A 180 -17.34 9.42 9.88
C LEU A 180 -17.53 8.27 8.88
N GLY A 181 -17.46 8.56 7.59
CA GLY A 181 -17.64 7.56 6.54
C GLY A 181 -17.84 8.19 5.17
N ARG A 182 -17.99 7.34 4.14
CA ARG A 182 -18.40 7.80 2.82
C ARG A 182 -19.93 7.89 2.78
N TRP A 183 -20.42 8.96 2.19
CA TRP A 183 -21.82 9.08 1.80
C TRP A 183 -21.94 8.59 0.35
N HIS A 184 -22.69 7.52 0.14
CA HIS A 184 -22.99 6.93 -1.18
C HIS A 184 -24.42 7.24 -1.58
#